data_bbbd6ecfa345076e79a80c7f7ec277eb
#
_entry.id   bbbd6ecfa345076e79a80c7f7ec277eb
#
_cell.length_a   1.000
_cell.length_b   1.000
_cell.length_c   1.000
_cell.angle_alpha   90.00
_cell.angle_beta   90.00
_cell.angle_gamma   90.00
#
_symmetry.space_group_name_H-M   'P 1'
#
loop_
_entity.id
_entity.type
_entity.pdbx_description
1 polymer ?
#
loop_
_entity_poly.entity_id
_entity_poly.type
_entity_poly.pdbx_seq_one_letter_code
_entity_poly.pdbx_strand_id
1 'polypeptide(L)'
;FTAGHWGRLISTQSVHRYRGEGKRAAAFVEKEWQGLESSQFLRVHLMRVFSEFERALSLISAIDEGEKDREVLREAERSVKRVLGDKPEYAAPMGQYVAGCLAAVRGDRDQALGAFERAAAGLAAVDMGYLALCARQRYAELLGGDTGSELTRKCHDDFGARGVVDIAACLTMSAPGFRKLSA
;
A
#
# COMPACT_ATOMS: atom_id res chain seq x y z
N PHE A 1 -22.43 -9.49 -5.52
CA PHE A 1 -21.10 -8.98 -5.85
C PHE A 1 -20.54 -9.76 -7.05
N THR A 2 -19.98 -9.10 -8.04
CA THR A 2 -19.46 -9.70 -9.29
C THR A 2 -18.01 -9.26 -9.54
N ALA A 3 -17.33 -9.86 -10.52
CA ALA A 3 -15.99 -9.43 -10.95
C ALA A 3 -15.95 -7.95 -11.37
N GLY A 4 -17.02 -7.45 -12.02
CA GLY A 4 -17.15 -6.03 -12.36
C GLY A 4 -17.24 -5.13 -11.13
N HIS A 5 -17.95 -5.55 -10.09
CA HIS A 5 -18.00 -4.83 -8.81
C HIS A 5 -16.60 -4.80 -8.14
N TRP A 6 -15.88 -5.92 -8.16
CA TRP A 6 -14.51 -5.99 -7.63
C TRP A 6 -13.55 -5.08 -8.42
N GLY A 7 -13.59 -5.12 -9.75
CA GLY A 7 -12.78 -4.23 -10.58
C GLY A 7 -13.07 -2.75 -10.31
N ARG A 8 -14.36 -2.38 -10.16
CA ARG A 8 -14.78 -1.01 -9.77
C ARG A 8 -14.25 -0.64 -8.38
N LEU A 9 -14.32 -1.58 -7.40
CA LEU A 9 -13.80 -1.37 -6.06
C LEU A 9 -12.31 -1.01 -6.10
N ILE A 10 -11.49 -1.82 -6.77
CA ILE A 10 -10.05 -1.61 -6.86
C ILE A 10 -9.72 -0.30 -7.60
N SER A 11 -10.31 -0.07 -8.78
CA SER A 11 -9.98 1.10 -9.58
C SER A 11 -10.41 2.43 -8.95
N THR A 12 -11.62 2.49 -8.37
CA THR A 12 -12.15 3.74 -7.79
C THR A 12 -11.33 4.19 -6.58
N GLN A 13 -11.02 3.28 -5.66
CA GLN A 13 -10.19 3.62 -4.50
C GLN A 13 -8.76 4.02 -4.91
N SER A 14 -8.18 3.37 -5.94
CA SER A 14 -6.85 3.72 -6.46
C SER A 14 -6.84 5.14 -7.06
N VAL A 15 -7.88 5.53 -7.81
CA VAL A 15 -8.03 6.90 -8.34
C VAL A 15 -8.10 7.93 -7.19
N HIS A 16 -8.89 7.64 -6.14
CA HIS A 16 -8.94 8.54 -4.98
C HIS A 16 -7.57 8.68 -4.31
N ARG A 17 -6.85 7.56 -4.09
CA ARG A 17 -5.51 7.62 -3.52
C ARG A 17 -4.52 8.37 -4.40
N TYR A 18 -4.57 8.15 -5.73
CA TYR A 18 -3.73 8.88 -6.69
C TYR A 18 -3.91 10.40 -6.59
N ARG A 19 -5.14 10.86 -6.35
CA ARG A 19 -5.49 12.27 -6.12
C ARG A 19 -5.17 12.77 -4.72
N GLY A 20 -4.65 11.91 -3.85
CA GLY A 20 -4.42 12.25 -2.45
C GLY A 20 -5.69 12.35 -1.59
N GLU A 21 -6.79 11.80 -2.05
CA GLU A 21 -8.12 11.80 -1.39
C GLU A 21 -8.28 10.52 -0.54
N GLY A 22 -7.39 10.31 0.44
CA GLY A 22 -7.34 9.08 1.24
C GLY A 22 -8.62 8.81 2.02
N LYS A 23 -9.22 9.82 2.62
CA LYS A 23 -10.50 9.69 3.35
C LYS A 23 -11.65 9.25 2.43
N ARG A 24 -11.67 9.74 1.19
CA ARG A 24 -12.66 9.29 0.20
C ARG A 24 -12.40 7.86 -0.24
N ALA A 25 -11.13 7.46 -0.40
CA ALA A 25 -10.78 6.09 -0.73
C ALA A 25 -11.24 5.13 0.37
N ALA A 26 -10.96 5.43 1.63
CA ALA A 26 -11.39 4.63 2.78
C ALA A 26 -12.91 4.55 2.90
N ALA A 27 -13.62 5.67 2.83
CA ALA A 27 -15.08 5.70 2.90
C ALA A 27 -15.73 4.88 1.77
N PHE A 28 -15.18 4.93 0.56
CA PHE A 28 -15.66 4.14 -0.56
C PHE A 28 -15.45 2.65 -0.33
N VAL A 29 -14.27 2.24 0.13
CA VAL A 29 -13.96 0.83 0.44
C VAL A 29 -14.88 0.29 1.53
N GLU A 30 -15.03 1.01 2.64
CA GLU A 30 -15.87 0.56 3.76
C GLU A 30 -17.34 0.42 3.36
N LYS A 31 -17.85 1.31 2.52
CA LYS A 31 -19.21 1.22 1.97
C LYS A 31 -19.43 -0.07 1.15
N GLU A 32 -18.46 -0.47 0.35
CA GLU A 32 -18.56 -1.64 -0.53
C GLU A 32 -18.15 -2.95 0.18
N TRP A 33 -17.49 -2.84 1.35
CA TRP A 33 -16.86 -3.98 2.03
C TRP A 33 -17.84 -5.06 2.45
N GLN A 34 -18.98 -4.69 3.02
CA GLN A 34 -20.02 -5.64 3.43
C GLN A 34 -20.51 -6.50 2.26
N GLY A 35 -20.68 -5.88 1.08
CA GLY A 35 -21.06 -6.60 -0.14
C GLY A 35 -20.01 -7.59 -0.59
N LEU A 36 -18.71 -7.24 -0.43
CA LEU A 36 -17.60 -8.13 -0.73
C LEU A 36 -17.53 -9.30 0.26
N GLU A 37 -17.61 -9.03 1.57
CA GLU A 37 -17.58 -10.06 2.62
C GLU A 37 -18.71 -11.07 2.52
N SER A 38 -19.92 -10.64 2.17
CA SER A 38 -21.06 -11.53 1.95
C SER A 38 -20.95 -12.35 0.68
N SER A 39 -20.00 -12.04 -0.19
CA SER A 39 -19.78 -12.75 -1.46
C SER A 39 -18.84 -13.93 -1.32
N GLN A 40 -18.79 -14.77 -2.36
CA GLN A 40 -17.85 -15.90 -2.42
C GLN A 40 -16.43 -15.46 -2.85
N PHE A 41 -16.21 -14.19 -3.22
CA PHE A 41 -14.94 -13.68 -3.76
C PHE A 41 -13.80 -13.87 -2.78
N LEU A 42 -14.01 -13.63 -1.49
CA LEU A 42 -12.96 -13.76 -0.47
C LEU A 42 -12.55 -15.22 -0.17
N ARG A 43 -13.25 -16.21 -0.74
CA ARG A 43 -12.81 -17.62 -0.69
C ARG A 43 -11.64 -17.89 -1.65
N VAL A 44 -11.48 -17.08 -2.69
CA VAL A 44 -10.35 -17.15 -3.62
C VAL A 44 -9.19 -16.38 -3.04
N HIS A 45 -8.04 -17.05 -2.81
CA HIS A 45 -6.86 -16.44 -2.19
C HIS A 45 -6.43 -15.15 -2.87
N LEU A 46 -6.36 -15.14 -4.21
CA LEU A 46 -5.99 -13.95 -4.97
C LEU A 46 -6.90 -12.76 -4.63
N MET A 47 -8.21 -12.98 -4.71
CA MET A 47 -9.19 -11.91 -4.45
C MET A 47 -9.12 -11.42 -3.00
N ARG A 48 -8.96 -12.34 -2.05
CA ARG A 48 -8.85 -11.99 -0.63
C ARG A 48 -7.59 -11.18 -0.34
N VAL A 49 -6.42 -11.65 -0.76
CA VAL A 49 -5.16 -10.98 -0.51
C VAL A 49 -5.15 -9.58 -1.12
N PHE A 50 -5.55 -9.45 -2.39
CA PHE A 50 -5.59 -8.15 -3.06
C PHE A 50 -6.64 -7.22 -2.47
N SER A 51 -7.82 -7.71 -2.08
CA SER A 51 -8.85 -6.87 -1.46
C SER A 51 -8.39 -6.33 -0.10
N GLU A 52 -7.82 -7.17 0.75
CA GLU A 52 -7.28 -6.74 2.06
C GLU A 52 -6.06 -5.82 1.91
N PHE A 53 -5.19 -6.08 0.95
CA PHE A 53 -4.06 -5.22 0.62
C PHE A 53 -4.53 -3.81 0.21
N GLU A 54 -5.45 -3.73 -0.72
CA GLU A 54 -6.00 -2.48 -1.22
C GLU A 54 -6.82 -1.73 -0.16
N ARG A 55 -7.55 -2.47 0.69
CA ARG A 55 -8.24 -1.90 1.86
C ARG A 55 -7.24 -1.27 2.83
N ALA A 56 -6.17 -2.01 3.18
CA ALA A 56 -5.11 -1.49 4.03
C ALA A 56 -4.52 -0.19 3.49
N LEU A 57 -4.19 -0.13 2.19
CA LEU A 57 -3.66 1.09 1.56
C LEU A 57 -4.64 2.26 1.66
N SER A 58 -5.94 2.02 1.47
CA SER A 58 -6.95 3.09 1.54
C SER A 58 -7.14 3.62 2.95
N LEU A 59 -7.18 2.74 3.95
CA LEU A 59 -7.26 3.12 5.36
C LEU A 59 -6.00 3.86 5.82
N ILE A 60 -4.80 3.39 5.43
CA ILE A 60 -3.53 4.07 5.71
C ILE A 60 -3.50 5.45 5.03
N SER A 61 -4.00 5.57 3.80
CA SER A 61 -4.09 6.86 3.11
C SER A 61 -4.99 7.86 3.84
N ALA A 62 -6.09 7.40 4.44
CA ALA A 62 -6.96 8.25 5.25
C ALA A 62 -6.24 8.74 6.53
N ILE A 63 -5.50 7.86 7.20
CA ILE A 63 -4.71 8.21 8.39
C ILE A 63 -3.61 9.22 8.00
N ASP A 64 -2.95 9.03 6.87
CA ASP A 64 -1.94 9.94 6.33
C ASP A 64 -2.53 11.32 5.95
N GLU A 65 -3.81 11.37 5.55
CA GLU A 65 -4.60 12.59 5.32
C GLU A 65 -5.11 13.24 6.62
N GLY A 66 -4.84 12.64 7.78
CA GLY A 66 -5.19 13.17 9.08
C GLY A 66 -6.48 12.60 9.69
N GLU A 67 -6.94 11.42 9.24
CA GLU A 67 -7.99 10.69 9.94
C GLU A 67 -7.50 10.27 11.34
N LYS A 68 -8.35 10.50 12.35
CA LYS A 68 -8.00 10.24 13.77
C LYS A 68 -8.87 9.17 14.42
N ASP A 69 -9.83 8.63 13.67
CA ASP A 69 -10.68 7.56 14.20
C ASP A 69 -9.85 6.32 14.49
N ARG A 70 -9.91 5.88 15.75
CA ARG A 70 -9.19 4.69 16.21
C ARG A 70 -9.68 3.41 15.53
N GLU A 71 -10.93 3.38 15.08
CA GLU A 71 -11.46 2.22 14.36
C GLU A 71 -10.83 2.09 12.97
N VAL A 72 -10.63 3.19 12.26
CA VAL A 72 -9.90 3.19 10.97
C VAL A 72 -8.49 2.61 11.15
N LEU A 73 -7.80 2.98 12.23
CA LEU A 73 -6.49 2.43 12.55
C LEU A 73 -6.54 0.93 12.83
N ARG A 74 -7.51 0.46 13.63
CA ARG A 74 -7.67 -0.96 13.95
C ARG A 74 -8.00 -1.79 12.71
N GLU A 75 -8.86 -1.28 11.83
CA GLU A 75 -9.16 -1.97 10.57
C GLU A 75 -7.94 -2.05 9.65
N ALA A 76 -7.12 -0.98 9.57
CA ALA A 76 -5.86 -1.04 8.84
C ALA A 76 -4.93 -2.13 9.40
N GLU A 77 -4.79 -2.21 10.73
CA GLU A 77 -4.03 -3.27 11.40
C GLU A 77 -4.56 -4.68 11.10
N ARG A 78 -5.88 -4.85 11.13
CA ARG A 78 -6.53 -6.13 10.83
C ARG A 78 -6.26 -6.55 9.39
N SER A 79 -6.40 -5.63 8.41
CA SER A 79 -6.13 -5.92 7.00
C SER A 79 -4.66 -6.27 6.78
N VAL A 80 -3.71 -5.53 7.37
CA VAL A 80 -2.28 -5.86 7.33
C VAL A 80 -2.02 -7.27 7.87
N LYS A 81 -2.59 -7.61 9.04
CA LYS A 81 -2.44 -8.94 9.65
C LYS A 81 -3.02 -10.05 8.78
N ARG A 82 -4.17 -9.82 8.13
CA ARG A 82 -4.79 -10.80 7.23
C ARG A 82 -3.92 -11.06 6.01
N VAL A 83 -3.36 -10.02 5.38
CA VAL A 83 -2.44 -10.18 4.25
C VAL A 83 -1.19 -10.95 4.66
N LEU A 84 -0.56 -10.60 5.80
CA LEU A 84 0.63 -11.29 6.31
C LEU A 84 0.38 -12.76 6.63
N GLY A 85 -0.82 -13.11 7.08
CA GLY A 85 -1.19 -14.46 7.49
C GLY A 85 -1.74 -15.35 6.37
N ASP A 86 -1.85 -14.85 5.14
CA ASP A 86 -2.35 -15.65 4.03
C ASP A 86 -1.26 -16.55 3.42
N LYS A 87 -1.68 -17.64 2.74
CA LYS A 87 -0.79 -18.74 2.33
C LYS A 87 0.02 -18.51 1.05
N PRO A 88 -0.47 -17.81 0.00
CA PRO A 88 0.26 -17.63 -1.24
C PRO A 88 1.62 -16.94 -1.03
N GLU A 89 2.63 -17.31 -1.81
CA GLU A 89 3.99 -16.77 -1.71
C GLU A 89 4.06 -15.24 -1.83
N TYR A 90 3.17 -14.64 -2.62
CA TYR A 90 3.08 -13.19 -2.77
C TYR A 90 2.42 -12.49 -1.57
N ALA A 91 1.70 -13.20 -0.70
CA ALA A 91 0.97 -12.58 0.41
C ALA A 91 1.92 -12.01 1.48
N ALA A 92 2.94 -12.76 1.88
CA ALA A 92 3.89 -12.30 2.90
C ALA A 92 4.62 -11.02 2.48
N PRO A 93 5.23 -10.89 1.28
CA PRO A 93 5.87 -9.65 0.86
C PRO A 93 4.87 -8.49 0.65
N MET A 94 3.64 -8.75 0.17
CA MET A 94 2.58 -7.73 0.14
C MET A 94 2.20 -7.26 1.55
N GLY A 95 2.11 -8.18 2.49
CA GLY A 95 1.85 -7.88 3.90
C GLY A 95 2.96 -7.04 4.53
N GLN A 96 4.25 -7.35 4.25
CA GLN A 96 5.37 -6.53 4.67
C GLN A 96 5.30 -5.11 4.08
N TYR A 97 4.88 -5.00 2.83
CA TYR A 97 4.71 -3.72 2.17
C TYR A 97 3.69 -2.81 2.89
N VAL A 98 2.48 -3.30 3.14
CA VAL A 98 1.46 -2.50 3.85
C VAL A 98 1.80 -2.31 5.32
N ALA A 99 2.55 -3.23 5.95
CA ALA A 99 3.10 -3.04 7.30
C ALA A 99 4.12 -1.88 7.33
N GLY A 100 4.95 -1.74 6.30
CA GLY A 100 5.86 -0.61 6.13
C GLY A 100 5.11 0.72 6.00
N CYS A 101 4.05 0.77 5.19
CA CYS A 101 3.19 1.96 5.07
C CYS A 101 2.53 2.32 6.41
N LEU A 102 2.03 1.33 7.15
CA LEU A 102 1.40 1.53 8.45
C LEU A 102 2.39 2.02 9.51
N ALA A 103 3.61 1.47 9.53
CA ALA A 103 4.66 1.92 10.43
C ALA A 103 5.09 3.37 10.10
N ALA A 104 5.23 3.71 8.82
CA ALA A 104 5.59 5.05 8.38
C ALA A 104 4.57 6.10 8.83
N VAL A 105 3.26 5.85 8.63
CA VAL A 105 2.21 6.80 9.05
C VAL A 105 2.15 6.99 10.57
N ARG A 106 2.62 6.01 11.34
CA ARG A 106 2.77 6.08 12.80
C ARG A 106 4.04 6.80 13.26
N GLY A 107 4.99 7.02 12.36
CA GLY A 107 6.29 7.59 12.67
C GLY A 107 7.30 6.56 13.21
N ASP A 108 7.01 5.26 13.12
CA ASP A 108 7.95 4.19 13.49
C ASP A 108 8.90 3.90 12.32
N ARG A 109 9.95 4.72 12.23
CA ARG A 109 10.91 4.71 11.13
C ARG A 109 11.65 3.37 11.01
N ASP A 110 12.08 2.80 12.12
CA ASP A 110 12.90 1.57 12.10
C ASP A 110 12.06 0.37 11.66
N GLN A 111 10.83 0.26 12.17
CA GLN A 111 9.89 -0.77 11.72
C GLN A 111 9.55 -0.59 10.23
N ALA A 112 9.35 0.63 9.77
CA ALA A 112 9.06 0.92 8.36
C ALA A 112 10.24 0.53 7.45
N LEU A 113 11.48 0.90 7.82
CA LEU A 113 12.70 0.51 7.09
C LEU A 113 12.79 -1.00 6.93
N GLY A 114 12.74 -1.76 8.03
CA GLY A 114 12.85 -3.21 7.98
C GLY A 114 11.73 -3.87 7.20
N ALA A 115 10.50 -3.32 7.26
CA ALA A 115 9.36 -3.84 6.51
C ALA A 115 9.51 -3.60 5.00
N PHE A 116 9.90 -2.39 4.57
CA PHE A 116 10.10 -2.08 3.14
C PHE A 116 11.30 -2.83 2.54
N GLU A 117 12.38 -3.05 3.29
CA GLU A 117 13.50 -3.87 2.84
C GLU A 117 13.05 -5.30 2.51
N ARG A 118 12.34 -5.96 3.45
CA ARG A 118 11.79 -7.31 3.23
C ARG A 118 10.76 -7.34 2.10
N ALA A 119 9.89 -6.32 2.02
CA ALA A 119 8.91 -6.20 0.95
C ALA A 119 9.57 -6.07 -0.42
N ALA A 120 10.59 -5.21 -0.57
CA ALA A 120 11.28 -5.01 -1.84
C ALA A 120 11.93 -6.30 -2.36
N ALA A 121 12.62 -7.03 -1.47
CA ALA A 121 13.23 -8.31 -1.82
C ALA A 121 12.19 -9.38 -2.17
N GLY A 122 11.17 -9.55 -1.31
CA GLY A 122 10.15 -10.58 -1.50
C GLY A 122 9.26 -10.33 -2.72
N LEU A 123 8.87 -9.07 -2.98
CA LEU A 123 8.06 -8.71 -4.15
C LEU A 123 8.84 -8.90 -5.47
N ALA A 124 10.15 -8.64 -5.46
CA ALA A 124 11.00 -8.90 -6.62
C ALA A 124 11.11 -10.41 -6.90
N ALA A 125 11.17 -11.24 -5.86
CA ALA A 125 11.26 -12.70 -5.99
C ALA A 125 9.99 -13.35 -6.56
N VAL A 126 8.84 -12.68 -6.45
CA VAL A 126 7.54 -13.14 -6.98
C VAL A 126 7.07 -12.32 -8.20
N ASP A 127 7.99 -11.69 -8.92
CA ASP A 127 7.75 -10.91 -10.15
C ASP A 127 6.77 -9.72 -10.00
N MET A 128 6.59 -9.19 -8.79
CA MET A 128 5.79 -7.99 -8.52
C MET A 128 6.66 -6.72 -8.60
N GLY A 129 7.36 -6.53 -9.71
CA GLY A 129 8.41 -5.54 -9.90
C GLY A 129 8.00 -4.07 -9.68
N TYR A 130 6.73 -3.71 -9.94
CA TYR A 130 6.23 -2.36 -9.66
C TYR A 130 6.14 -2.09 -8.15
N LEU A 131 5.54 -3.00 -7.39
CA LEU A 131 5.45 -2.85 -5.93
C LEU A 131 6.83 -2.95 -5.26
N ALA A 132 7.73 -3.81 -5.79
CA ALA A 132 9.12 -3.87 -5.33
C ALA A 132 9.85 -2.54 -5.52
N LEU A 133 9.61 -1.85 -6.65
CA LEU A 133 10.17 -0.52 -6.92
C LEU A 133 9.61 0.54 -5.96
N CYS A 134 8.29 0.55 -5.73
CA CYS A 134 7.67 1.43 -4.74
C CYS A 134 8.21 1.21 -3.33
N ALA A 135 8.41 -0.06 -2.92
CA ALA A 135 9.00 -0.39 -1.62
C ALA A 135 10.44 0.11 -1.50
N ARG A 136 11.28 -0.08 -2.54
CA ARG A 136 12.65 0.45 -2.58
C ARG A 136 12.71 1.97 -2.51
N GLN A 137 11.80 2.66 -3.19
CA GLN A 137 11.71 4.12 -3.13
C GLN A 137 11.40 4.59 -1.70
N ARG A 138 10.40 3.99 -1.03
CA ARG A 138 10.05 4.34 0.34
C ARG A 138 11.15 3.99 1.36
N TYR A 139 11.84 2.88 1.15
CA TYR A 139 13.03 2.53 1.91
C TYR A 139 14.12 3.60 1.75
N ALA A 140 14.42 4.03 0.52
CA ALA A 140 15.43 5.04 0.22
C ALA A 140 15.10 6.39 0.88
N GLU A 141 13.84 6.83 0.82
CA GLU A 141 13.36 8.07 1.47
C GLU A 141 13.53 8.01 3.00
N LEU A 142 13.22 6.87 3.61
CA LEU A 142 13.40 6.65 5.04
C LEU A 142 14.88 6.55 5.42
N LEU A 143 15.72 5.94 4.59
CA LEU A 143 17.16 5.80 4.85
C LEU A 143 17.84 7.17 4.90
N GLY A 144 17.50 8.05 3.95
CA GLY A 144 18.08 9.40 3.88
C GLY A 144 19.58 9.44 3.65
N GLY A 145 20.18 10.62 3.83
CA GLY A 145 21.60 10.83 3.60
C GLY A 145 22.04 10.54 2.16
N ASP A 146 23.34 10.40 1.93
CA ASP A 146 23.90 10.18 0.58
C ASP A 146 23.45 8.85 -0.02
N THR A 147 23.41 7.79 0.78
CA THR A 147 22.99 6.46 0.35
C THR A 147 21.50 6.46 -0.05
N GLY A 148 20.63 7.08 0.75
CA GLY A 148 19.21 7.21 0.43
C GLY A 148 18.99 8.04 -0.83
N SER A 149 19.72 9.12 -1.02
CA SER A 149 19.66 9.98 -2.20
C SER A 149 20.08 9.25 -3.47
N GLU A 150 21.16 8.46 -3.42
CA GLU A 150 21.59 7.65 -4.56
C GLU A 150 20.57 6.56 -4.93
N LEU A 151 20.01 5.87 -3.94
CA LEU A 151 18.95 4.88 -4.16
C LEU A 151 17.68 5.52 -4.75
N THR A 152 17.28 6.69 -4.23
CA THR A 152 16.15 7.46 -4.76
C THR A 152 16.34 7.78 -6.25
N ARG A 153 17.53 8.27 -6.63
CA ARG A 153 17.86 8.55 -8.03
C ARG A 153 17.70 7.30 -8.91
N LYS A 154 18.26 6.16 -8.48
CA LYS A 154 18.11 4.89 -9.22
C LYS A 154 16.65 4.46 -9.35
N CYS A 155 15.84 4.61 -8.29
CA CYS A 155 14.41 4.32 -8.37
C CYS A 155 13.67 5.25 -9.35
N HIS A 156 14.02 6.53 -9.38
CA HIS A 156 13.44 7.49 -10.33
C HIS A 156 13.78 7.13 -11.78
N ASP A 157 15.02 6.71 -12.06
CA ASP A 157 15.42 6.21 -13.39
C ASP A 157 14.57 4.97 -13.79
N ASP A 158 14.37 4.03 -12.84
CA ASP A 158 13.55 2.83 -13.04
C ASP A 158 12.06 3.17 -13.27
N PHE A 159 11.49 4.16 -12.56
CA PHE A 159 10.13 4.65 -12.79
C PHE A 159 10.01 5.30 -14.17
N GLY A 160 10.96 6.14 -14.56
CA GLY A 160 11.01 6.77 -15.87
C GLY A 160 11.09 5.74 -17.01
N ALA A 161 11.92 4.70 -16.86
CA ALA A 161 12.02 3.60 -17.84
C ALA A 161 10.69 2.82 -17.99
N ARG A 162 9.81 2.86 -17.00
CA ARG A 162 8.46 2.27 -17.03
C ARG A 162 7.38 3.24 -17.52
N GLY A 163 7.75 4.46 -17.91
CA GLY A 163 6.83 5.49 -18.39
C GLY A 163 6.01 6.18 -17.28
N VAL A 164 6.44 6.08 -16.02
CA VAL A 164 5.78 6.79 -14.91
C VAL A 164 6.16 8.26 -14.97
N VAL A 165 5.18 9.13 -15.24
CA VAL A 165 5.37 10.58 -15.39
C VAL A 165 5.29 11.29 -14.03
N ASP A 166 4.33 10.91 -13.20
CA ASP A 166 4.12 11.49 -11.86
C ASP A 166 4.41 10.45 -10.79
N ILE A 167 5.69 10.39 -10.40
CA ILE A 167 6.18 9.44 -9.38
C ILE A 167 5.54 9.75 -8.03
N ALA A 168 5.36 11.02 -7.68
CA ALA A 168 4.79 11.42 -6.39
C ALA A 168 3.32 10.96 -6.26
N ALA A 169 2.50 11.18 -7.29
CA ALA A 169 1.12 10.70 -7.29
C ALA A 169 1.04 9.16 -7.31
N CYS A 170 1.92 8.49 -8.07
CA CYS A 170 2.01 7.02 -8.07
C CYS A 170 2.36 6.47 -6.68
N LEU A 171 3.29 7.09 -5.98
CA LEU A 171 3.67 6.69 -4.63
C LEU A 171 2.58 7.02 -3.60
N THR A 172 1.87 8.14 -3.75
CA THR A 172 0.71 8.48 -2.91
C THR A 172 -0.38 7.42 -3.05
N MET A 173 -0.62 6.93 -4.26
CA MET A 173 -1.58 5.86 -4.54
C MET A 173 -1.13 4.52 -3.96
N SER A 174 0.12 4.14 -4.22
CA SER A 174 0.60 2.76 -4.02
C SER A 174 1.28 2.56 -2.67
N ALA A 175 1.96 3.57 -2.11
CA ALA A 175 2.76 3.50 -0.89
C ALA A 175 2.53 4.72 0.02
N PRO A 176 1.30 4.89 0.57
CA PRO A 176 0.95 6.03 1.45
C PRO A 176 1.68 5.97 2.80
N GLY A 177 1.56 7.05 3.59
CA GLY A 177 2.10 7.15 4.95
C GLY A 177 3.27 8.13 5.08
N PHE A 178 3.51 8.97 4.06
CA PHE A 178 4.70 9.81 3.96
C PHE A 178 4.43 11.32 3.94
N ARG A 179 3.17 11.77 4.06
CA ARG A 179 2.84 13.21 4.03
C ARG A 179 3.55 14.02 5.11
N LYS A 180 3.68 13.45 6.31
CA LYS A 180 4.35 14.11 7.43
C LYS A 180 5.88 14.16 7.31
N LEU A 181 6.45 13.32 6.46
CA LEU A 181 7.90 13.27 6.22
C LEU A 181 8.31 14.22 5.09
N SER A 182 7.34 14.72 4.31
CA SER A 182 7.54 15.61 3.17
C SER A 182 7.23 17.08 3.51
N ALA A 183 6.79 17.38 4.73
CA ALA A 183 6.49 18.69 5.25
C ALA A 183 7.60 19.18 6.18
#